data_4889d6fbf5b252f8dc92695d2f8e3ebb
#
_entry.id   4889d6fbf5b252f8dc92695d2f8e3ebb
#
_cell.length_a   1.000
_cell.length_b   1.000
_cell.length_c   1.000
_cell.angle_alpha   90.00
_cell.angle_beta   90.00
_cell.angle_gamma   90.00
#
_symmetry.space_group_name_H-M   'P 1'
#
loop_
_entity.id
_entity.type
_entity.pdbx_description
1 polymer ?
#
loop_
_entity_poly.entity_id
_entity_poly.type
_entity_poly.pdbx_seq_one_letter_code
_entity_poly.pdbx_strand_id
1 'polypeptide(L)'
;MKTLKYAWRFLIRSKSYTVINLLGLAFSLACCIMLMRYIHRELTVDTHCIDREHVYGVIQDMDGNRGMATIENTNKDSIYIDHRYIEKRTSLILMEQDFVSDEASRYTVRTLVADSCYFQLFPYRIVQGTPIKSPESALLTEVCARRIFGHDNPIGKVLHYSNGKDITVSGIIAEPTCKTMIQFDIVVSNTLSSFWERMPIEFVRFTPGTSIKKMNELGKQARWVNPNWKNIDARQYTFSFMPIADIYWEPAYVQDAGCPAMLTYGKRSHIYILSCVCLLLLLTGIINFINLYLIGTQRRGKEYGLKKMFGIKGTTLFLQILTENGLLVGCALLLAWLLIEITIIPVSRLLEYPFTYTSFDFWLSAGIWVILPILTSIYPFVKYNYASPVSSIRDATQSKRTVHTLSLIHISEPTR
;
A
#
# COMPACT_ATOMS: atom_id res chain seq x y z
N MET A 1 -8.00 -27.89 26.70
CA MET A 1 -6.61 -28.27 27.02
C MET A 1 -6.17 -29.64 26.45
N LYS A 2 -7.00 -30.71 26.48
CA LYS A 2 -6.60 -32.03 25.94
C LYS A 2 -6.32 -32.02 24.44
N THR A 3 -7.14 -31.36 23.63
CA THR A 3 -6.97 -31.24 22.15
C THR A 3 -5.68 -30.53 21.75
N LEU A 4 -5.29 -29.44 22.43
CA LEU A 4 -4.06 -28.70 22.15
C LEU A 4 -2.80 -29.55 22.41
N LYS A 5 -2.80 -30.33 23.50
CA LYS A 5 -1.70 -31.25 23.84
C LYS A 5 -1.56 -32.40 22.84
N TYR A 6 -2.69 -32.85 22.28
CA TYR A 6 -2.69 -33.88 21.20
C TYR A 6 -2.19 -33.31 19.88
N ALA A 7 -2.61 -32.11 19.50
CA ALA A 7 -2.16 -31.43 18.30
C ALA A 7 -0.63 -31.18 18.34
N TRP A 8 -0.13 -30.67 19.45
CA TRP A 8 1.32 -30.46 19.65
C TRP A 8 2.16 -31.75 19.54
N ARG A 9 1.70 -32.85 20.20
CA ARG A 9 2.38 -34.14 20.11
C ARG A 9 2.39 -34.72 18.69
N PHE A 10 1.37 -34.45 17.91
CA PHE A 10 1.33 -34.88 16.50
C PHE A 10 2.38 -34.15 15.66
N LEU A 11 2.49 -32.85 15.80
CA LEU A 11 3.46 -32.03 15.06
C LEU A 11 4.90 -32.53 15.30
N ILE A 12 5.21 -32.93 16.52
CA ILE A 12 6.54 -33.45 16.87
C ILE A 12 6.79 -34.86 16.32
N ARG A 13 5.75 -35.67 16.10
CA ARG A 13 5.90 -37.08 15.70
C ARG A 13 6.09 -37.28 14.20
N SER A 14 5.64 -36.35 13.36
CA SER A 14 5.75 -36.37 11.89
C SER A 14 6.67 -35.26 11.37
N LYS A 15 7.89 -35.16 11.89
CA LYS A 15 8.78 -34.02 11.73
C LYS A 15 8.96 -33.54 10.28
N SER A 16 9.33 -34.43 9.35
CA SER A 16 9.67 -34.03 7.97
C SER A 16 8.48 -33.45 7.21
N TYR A 17 7.31 -34.09 7.28
CA TYR A 17 6.11 -33.56 6.61
C TYR A 17 5.61 -32.25 7.21
N THR A 18 5.67 -32.16 8.55
CA THR A 18 5.24 -30.95 9.24
C THR A 18 6.15 -29.77 8.89
N VAL A 19 7.46 -29.99 8.85
CA VAL A 19 8.43 -28.92 8.51
C VAL A 19 8.25 -28.47 7.06
N ILE A 20 8.18 -29.39 6.10
CA ILE A 20 7.99 -29.04 4.68
C ILE A 20 6.68 -28.27 4.48
N ASN A 21 5.58 -28.75 5.10
CA ASN A 21 4.28 -28.10 5.00
C ASN A 21 4.31 -26.68 5.62
N LEU A 22 4.93 -26.56 6.79
CA LEU A 22 5.05 -25.32 7.52
C LEU A 22 5.89 -24.28 6.74
N LEU A 23 7.04 -24.71 6.19
CA LEU A 23 7.90 -23.83 5.39
C LEU A 23 7.22 -23.40 4.08
N GLY A 24 6.57 -24.34 3.37
CA GLY A 24 5.85 -24.03 2.13
C GLY A 24 4.70 -23.03 2.36
N LEU A 25 3.92 -23.24 3.42
CA LEU A 25 2.84 -22.32 3.77
C LEU A 25 3.40 -20.96 4.25
N ALA A 26 4.45 -20.97 5.09
CA ALA A 26 5.07 -19.73 5.58
C ALA A 26 5.61 -18.86 4.44
N PHE A 27 6.29 -19.48 3.46
CA PHE A 27 6.79 -18.76 2.29
C PHE A 27 5.65 -18.16 1.45
N SER A 28 4.61 -18.96 1.18
CA SER A 28 3.42 -18.48 0.45
C SER A 28 2.73 -17.33 1.18
N LEU A 29 2.55 -17.45 2.50
CA LEU A 29 1.96 -16.38 3.32
C LEU A 29 2.83 -15.12 3.35
N ALA A 30 4.16 -15.26 3.47
CA ALA A 30 5.06 -14.11 3.46
C ALA A 30 4.94 -13.33 2.16
N CYS A 31 4.96 -14.01 1.00
CA CYS A 31 4.76 -13.37 -0.29
C CYS A 31 3.37 -12.70 -0.39
N CYS A 32 2.30 -13.38 0.04
CA CYS A 32 0.96 -12.81 0.01
C CYS A 32 0.82 -11.58 0.92
N ILE A 33 1.36 -11.63 2.13
CA ILE A 33 1.32 -10.50 3.07
C ILE A 33 2.05 -9.30 2.47
N MET A 34 3.26 -9.49 1.91
CA MET A 34 4.01 -8.41 1.28
C MET A 34 3.26 -7.79 0.10
N LEU A 35 2.65 -8.61 -0.76
CA LEU A 35 1.83 -8.13 -1.88
C LEU A 35 0.59 -7.38 -1.39
N MET A 36 -0.11 -7.88 -0.37
CA MET A 36 -1.28 -7.22 0.20
C MET A 36 -0.92 -5.89 0.86
N ARG A 37 0.23 -5.79 1.55
CA ARG A 37 0.76 -4.53 2.09
C ARG A 37 1.00 -3.51 0.98
N TYR A 38 1.63 -3.94 -0.12
CA TYR A 38 1.86 -3.08 -1.27
C TYR A 38 0.53 -2.60 -1.90
N ILE A 39 -0.40 -3.53 -2.16
CA ILE A 39 -1.73 -3.20 -2.71
C ILE A 39 -2.49 -2.24 -1.78
N HIS A 40 -2.51 -2.53 -0.48
CA HIS A 40 -3.16 -1.65 0.50
C HIS A 40 -2.59 -0.24 0.46
N ARG A 41 -1.27 -0.11 0.41
CA ARG A 41 -0.59 1.17 0.31
C ARG A 41 -0.98 1.96 -0.94
N GLU A 42 -1.05 1.28 -2.09
CA GLU A 42 -1.48 1.90 -3.35
C GLU A 42 -2.95 2.34 -3.32
N LEU A 43 -3.81 1.61 -2.62
CA LEU A 43 -5.23 1.95 -2.47
C LEU A 43 -5.49 3.04 -1.43
N THR A 44 -4.55 3.27 -0.51
CA THR A 44 -4.67 4.25 0.58
C THR A 44 -3.83 5.51 0.37
N VAL A 45 -3.53 5.84 -0.88
CA VAL A 45 -2.79 7.08 -1.23
C VAL A 45 -3.57 8.30 -0.76
N ASP A 46 -2.84 9.28 -0.17
CA ASP A 46 -3.38 10.57 0.32
C ASP A 46 -4.54 10.46 1.33
N THR A 47 -4.64 9.35 2.07
CA THR A 47 -5.67 9.21 3.14
C THR A 47 -5.44 10.14 4.33
N HIS A 48 -4.29 10.82 4.41
CA HIS A 48 -4.05 11.88 5.38
C HIS A 48 -4.76 13.19 4.99
N CYS A 49 -5.19 13.35 3.74
CA CYS A 49 -5.98 14.50 3.30
C CYS A 49 -7.30 14.56 4.07
N ILE A 50 -7.57 15.72 4.69
CA ILE A 50 -8.83 15.95 5.41
C ILE A 50 -9.96 16.02 4.41
N ASP A 51 -10.98 15.19 4.65
CA ASP A 51 -12.18 15.15 3.82
C ASP A 51 -11.87 14.85 2.34
N ARG A 52 -10.98 13.86 2.11
CA ARG A 52 -10.45 13.44 0.81
C ARG A 52 -11.51 13.32 -0.29
N GLU A 53 -12.73 12.91 0.07
CA GLU A 53 -13.83 12.72 -0.88
C GLU A 53 -14.38 14.05 -1.43
N HIS A 54 -14.14 15.15 -0.74
CA HIS A 54 -14.59 16.49 -1.11
C HIS A 54 -13.46 17.43 -1.56
N VAL A 55 -12.21 16.90 -1.67
CA VAL A 55 -11.07 17.62 -2.22
C VAL A 55 -10.87 17.24 -3.68
N TYR A 56 -10.80 18.23 -4.54
CA TYR A 56 -10.72 18.08 -5.99
C TYR A 56 -9.48 18.79 -6.51
N GLY A 57 -8.78 18.17 -7.45
CA GLY A 57 -7.78 18.87 -8.26
C GLY A 57 -8.45 19.55 -9.45
N VAL A 58 -7.90 20.68 -9.81
CA VAL A 58 -8.31 21.43 -11.00
C VAL A 58 -7.61 20.84 -12.22
N ILE A 59 -8.39 20.32 -13.16
CA ILE A 59 -7.91 19.75 -14.41
C ILE A 59 -8.27 20.66 -15.55
N GLN A 60 -7.28 21.07 -16.33
CA GLN A 60 -7.44 21.81 -17.57
C GLN A 60 -7.38 20.85 -18.74
N ASP A 61 -8.26 21.03 -19.71
CA ASP A 61 -8.25 20.31 -20.98
C ASP A 61 -8.10 21.35 -22.12
N MET A 62 -7.08 21.16 -22.96
CA MET A 62 -6.81 21.94 -24.13
C MET A 62 -6.66 21.02 -25.33
N ASP A 63 -7.67 20.99 -26.19
CA ASP A 63 -7.69 20.17 -27.41
C ASP A 63 -7.36 18.66 -27.14
N GLY A 64 -7.85 18.15 -26.04
CA GLY A 64 -7.61 16.76 -25.62
C GLY A 64 -6.36 16.56 -24.75
N ASN A 65 -5.50 17.57 -24.64
CA ASN A 65 -4.38 17.55 -23.71
C ASN A 65 -4.83 17.99 -22.33
N ARG A 66 -4.78 17.06 -21.37
CA ARG A 66 -5.22 17.29 -20.00
C ARG A 66 -4.05 17.48 -19.08
N GLY A 67 -4.18 18.42 -18.16
CA GLY A 67 -3.17 18.66 -17.14
C GLY A 67 -3.76 19.31 -15.90
N MET A 68 -3.04 19.23 -14.78
CA MET A 68 -3.42 19.99 -13.60
C MET A 68 -3.12 21.48 -13.82
N ALA A 69 -4.00 22.33 -13.33
CA ALA A 69 -3.92 23.78 -13.53
C ALA A 69 -4.47 24.54 -12.31
N THR A 70 -4.54 25.84 -12.43
CA THR A 70 -5.21 26.74 -11.45
C THR A 70 -6.41 27.42 -12.08
N ILE A 71 -7.36 27.82 -11.26
CA ILE A 71 -8.52 28.62 -11.67
C ILE A 71 -8.12 30.08 -11.93
N GLU A 72 -7.01 30.55 -11.33
CA GLU A 72 -6.60 31.98 -11.39
C GLU A 72 -6.00 32.42 -12.73
N ASN A 73 -5.54 31.51 -13.55
CA ASN A 73 -5.02 31.85 -14.89
C ASN A 73 -6.11 32.23 -15.89
N THR A 74 -7.32 32.42 -15.43
CA THR A 74 -8.45 32.78 -16.26
C THR A 74 -8.55 34.32 -16.33
N ASN A 75 -8.51 34.86 -17.55
CA ASN A 75 -8.75 36.29 -17.81
C ASN A 75 -10.15 36.72 -17.34
N LYS A 76 -10.36 38.05 -17.26
CA LYS A 76 -11.61 38.67 -16.82
C LYS A 76 -12.90 38.17 -17.52
N ASP A 77 -12.77 37.52 -18.68
CA ASP A 77 -13.87 36.94 -19.45
C ASP A 77 -14.10 35.46 -19.20
N SER A 78 -13.33 34.83 -18.33
CA SER A 78 -13.51 33.43 -17.96
C SER A 78 -14.63 33.29 -16.92
N ILE A 79 -15.34 32.17 -16.97
CA ILE A 79 -16.40 31.89 -16.00
C ILE A 79 -15.76 31.76 -14.62
N TYR A 80 -16.08 32.75 -13.80
CA TYR A 80 -15.64 32.79 -12.42
C TYR A 80 -16.44 31.80 -11.57
N ILE A 81 -15.75 30.89 -10.90
CA ILE A 81 -16.38 30.09 -9.88
C ILE A 81 -16.53 30.93 -8.63
N ASP A 82 -17.76 31.23 -8.27
CA ASP A 82 -18.09 32.06 -7.12
C ASP A 82 -17.41 31.48 -5.86
N HIS A 83 -16.69 32.34 -5.12
CA HIS A 83 -16.03 31.98 -3.87
C HIS A 83 -16.96 31.33 -2.83
N ARG A 84 -18.29 31.57 -2.94
CA ARG A 84 -19.28 30.94 -2.07
C ARG A 84 -19.32 29.42 -2.20
N TYR A 85 -18.91 28.87 -3.33
CA TYR A 85 -18.83 27.42 -3.54
C TYR A 85 -17.50 26.81 -3.07
N ILE A 86 -16.50 27.66 -2.80
CA ILE A 86 -15.16 27.23 -2.41
C ILE A 86 -14.99 27.45 -0.91
N GLU A 87 -14.82 26.36 -0.16
CA GLU A 87 -14.53 26.43 1.27
C GLU A 87 -13.04 26.68 1.52
N LYS A 88 -12.20 25.91 0.82
CA LYS A 88 -10.73 26.06 0.88
C LYS A 88 -10.13 25.78 -0.48
N ARG A 89 -9.04 26.47 -0.76
CA ARG A 89 -8.21 26.17 -1.93
C ARG A 89 -6.74 26.34 -1.57
N THR A 90 -5.89 25.59 -2.26
CA THR A 90 -4.43 25.70 -2.13
C THR A 90 -3.79 25.61 -3.50
N SER A 91 -2.85 26.49 -3.75
CA SER A 91 -2.05 26.53 -4.97
C SER A 91 -0.63 26.07 -4.66
N LEU A 92 -0.13 25.15 -5.45
CA LEU A 92 1.14 24.48 -5.24
C LEU A 92 2.03 24.62 -6.47
N ILE A 93 3.34 24.84 -6.24
CA ILE A 93 4.37 24.69 -7.28
C ILE A 93 5.31 23.59 -6.81
N LEU A 94 5.58 22.64 -7.69
CA LEU A 94 6.46 21.52 -7.42
C LEU A 94 7.76 21.69 -8.22
N MET A 95 8.90 21.53 -7.55
CA MET A 95 10.23 21.69 -8.15
C MET A 95 11.07 20.43 -7.88
N GLU A 96 11.30 19.63 -8.93
CA GLU A 96 11.89 18.29 -8.81
C GLU A 96 13.40 18.31 -8.59
N GLN A 97 14.09 19.23 -9.26
CA GLN A 97 15.55 19.34 -9.23
C GLN A 97 15.97 20.72 -8.73
N ASP A 98 15.69 20.94 -7.49
CA ASP A 98 16.10 22.15 -6.80
C ASP A 98 17.29 21.87 -5.89
N PHE A 99 17.91 22.90 -5.34
CA PHE A 99 19.00 22.69 -4.42
C PHE A 99 19.01 23.68 -3.28
N VAL A 100 19.47 23.17 -2.16
CA VAL A 100 19.87 23.96 -1.02
C VAL A 100 21.33 23.70 -0.73
N SER A 101 22.03 24.69 -0.25
CA SER A 101 23.41 24.55 0.21
C SER A 101 23.55 25.07 1.64
N ASP A 102 24.38 24.38 2.41
CA ASP A 102 24.97 24.93 3.61
C ASP A 102 26.37 25.49 3.27
N GLU A 103 27.12 25.90 4.29
CA GLU A 103 28.48 26.47 4.09
C GLU A 103 29.46 25.49 3.41
N ALA A 104 29.22 24.18 3.46
CA ALA A 104 30.15 23.14 3.05
C ALA A 104 29.69 22.34 1.82
N SER A 105 28.40 22.16 1.61
CA SER A 105 27.87 21.20 0.65
C SER A 105 26.60 21.68 -0.02
N ARG A 106 26.34 21.14 -1.23
CA ARG A 106 25.11 21.37 -2.00
C ARG A 106 24.31 20.09 -2.06
N TYR A 107 23.01 20.19 -1.77
CA TYR A 107 22.08 19.07 -1.71
C TYR A 107 20.96 19.28 -2.71
N THR A 108 20.72 18.28 -3.55
CA THR A 108 19.53 18.27 -4.42
C THR A 108 18.29 17.91 -3.58
N VAL A 109 17.24 18.69 -3.74
CA VAL A 109 15.99 18.57 -3.00
C VAL A 109 14.79 18.70 -3.93
N ARG A 110 13.69 18.05 -3.55
CA ARG A 110 12.38 18.31 -4.14
C ARG A 110 11.68 19.36 -3.30
N THR A 111 11.39 20.48 -3.93
CA THR A 111 10.78 21.63 -3.21
C THR A 111 9.29 21.70 -3.52
N LEU A 112 8.50 21.77 -2.47
CA LEU A 112 7.09 22.15 -2.51
C LEU A 112 6.97 23.62 -2.13
N VAL A 113 6.50 24.45 -3.05
CA VAL A 113 6.09 25.83 -2.77
C VAL A 113 4.60 25.81 -2.49
N ALA A 114 4.18 26.18 -1.30
CA ALA A 114 2.81 26.07 -0.86
C ALA A 114 2.33 27.28 -0.09
N ASP A 115 1.04 27.52 -0.10
CA ASP A 115 0.37 28.47 0.76
C ASP A 115 0.01 27.84 2.14
N SER A 116 -0.48 28.67 3.06
CA SER A 116 -0.87 28.22 4.39
C SER A 116 -2.09 27.27 4.39
N CYS A 117 -2.89 27.27 3.32
CA CYS A 117 -4.06 26.41 3.17
C CYS A 117 -3.67 24.95 2.86
N TYR A 118 -2.49 24.72 2.31
CA TYR A 118 -1.99 23.37 2.04
C TYR A 118 -2.06 22.47 3.27
N PHE A 119 -1.49 22.90 4.37
CA PHE A 119 -1.47 22.11 5.61
C PHE A 119 -2.84 21.98 6.28
N GLN A 120 -3.82 22.78 5.87
CA GLN A 120 -5.20 22.62 6.32
C GLN A 120 -5.97 21.55 5.53
N LEU A 121 -5.55 21.25 4.30
CA LEU A 121 -6.08 20.16 3.48
C LEU A 121 -5.27 18.87 3.66
N PHE A 122 -3.95 19.01 3.72
CA PHE A 122 -2.97 17.94 3.87
C PHE A 122 -2.19 18.11 5.16
N PRO A 123 -2.70 17.64 6.30
CA PRO A 123 -2.03 17.82 7.58
C PRO A 123 -0.76 16.96 7.69
N TYR A 124 0.30 17.57 8.14
CA TYR A 124 1.55 16.92 8.49
C TYR A 124 1.85 17.16 9.97
N ARG A 125 2.31 16.12 10.65
CA ARG A 125 2.71 16.25 12.06
C ARG A 125 4.06 16.94 12.15
N ILE A 126 4.12 18.06 12.85
CA ILE A 126 5.38 18.72 13.19
C ILE A 126 6.05 17.90 14.30
N VAL A 127 7.25 17.42 14.04
CA VAL A 127 8.06 16.65 14.99
C VAL A 127 8.88 17.58 15.88
N GLN A 128 9.42 18.63 15.28
CA GLN A 128 10.25 19.61 15.97
C GLN A 128 10.08 21.00 15.33
N GLY A 129 10.18 22.04 16.14
CA GLY A 129 10.10 23.44 15.65
C GLY A 129 8.66 23.95 15.54
N THR A 130 8.43 24.87 14.61
CA THR A 130 7.16 25.58 14.40
C THR A 130 6.76 25.58 12.92
N PRO A 131 5.46 25.78 12.61
CA PRO A 131 5.02 25.98 11.22
C PRO A 131 5.72 27.18 10.55
N ILE A 132 5.60 27.26 9.22
CA ILE A 132 6.06 28.41 8.45
C ILE A 132 5.34 29.67 8.95
N LYS A 133 6.09 30.65 9.42
CA LYS A 133 5.58 31.94 9.93
C LYS A 133 6.04 33.13 9.11
N SER A 134 7.18 33.03 8.43
CA SER A 134 7.73 34.08 7.59
C SER A 134 7.99 33.54 6.17
N PRO A 135 8.07 34.42 5.16
CA PRO A 135 8.41 34.01 3.80
C PRO A 135 9.71 33.21 3.69
N GLU A 136 10.68 33.54 4.53
CA GLU A 136 12.03 32.94 4.54
C GLU A 136 12.10 31.66 5.42
N SER A 137 10.98 31.22 5.96
CA SER A 137 10.91 29.97 6.74
C SER A 137 10.70 28.76 5.85
N ALA A 138 11.34 27.65 6.21
CA ALA A 138 11.17 26.37 5.53
C ALA A 138 10.88 25.24 6.53
N LEU A 139 10.10 24.22 6.07
CA LEU A 139 9.93 22.97 6.76
C LEU A 139 10.68 21.88 5.99
N LEU A 140 11.39 21.01 6.71
CA LEU A 140 12.06 19.85 6.13
C LEU A 140 11.35 18.58 6.55
N THR A 141 11.36 17.57 5.67
CA THR A 141 11.02 16.20 6.09
C THR A 141 12.11 15.62 7.01
N GLU A 142 11.77 14.66 7.87
CA GLU A 142 12.76 14.02 8.76
C GLU A 142 13.92 13.41 7.97
N VAL A 143 13.64 12.82 6.79
CA VAL A 143 14.65 12.23 5.91
C VAL A 143 15.59 13.29 5.36
N CYS A 144 15.05 14.41 4.89
CA CYS A 144 15.83 15.53 4.37
C CYS A 144 16.69 16.16 5.46
N ALA A 145 16.13 16.39 6.64
CA ALA A 145 16.85 16.95 7.76
C ALA A 145 18.06 16.10 8.17
N ARG A 146 17.88 14.78 8.24
CA ARG A 146 18.97 13.83 8.52
C ARG A 146 20.03 13.79 7.41
N ARG A 147 19.61 13.92 6.14
CA ARG A 147 20.52 13.92 5.00
C ARG A 147 21.44 15.16 4.99
N ILE A 148 20.90 16.33 5.37
CA ILE A 148 21.64 17.60 5.35
C ILE A 148 22.44 17.79 6.64
N PHE A 149 21.84 17.57 7.79
CA PHE A 149 22.41 17.92 9.11
C PHE A 149 22.87 16.73 9.94
N GLY A 150 22.66 15.49 9.45
CA GLY A 150 23.02 14.28 10.20
C GLY A 150 22.26 14.16 11.52
N HIS A 151 22.95 14.28 12.63
CA HIS A 151 22.41 14.26 13.99
C HIS A 151 22.30 15.65 14.65
N ASP A 152 22.76 16.68 13.98
CA ASP A 152 22.69 18.04 14.48
C ASP A 152 21.25 18.57 14.49
N ASN A 153 20.97 19.50 15.40
CA ASN A 153 19.70 20.20 15.42
C ASN A 153 19.59 21.16 14.22
N PRO A 154 18.64 20.93 13.29
CA PRO A 154 18.50 21.77 12.12
C PRO A 154 17.72 23.08 12.37
N ILE A 155 16.97 23.19 13.47
CA ILE A 155 16.10 24.32 13.74
C ILE A 155 16.91 25.60 13.91
N GLY A 156 16.53 26.64 13.16
CA GLY A 156 17.21 27.94 13.17
C GLY A 156 18.45 28.04 12.28
N LYS A 157 18.90 26.89 11.68
CA LYS A 157 20.00 26.93 10.70
C LYS A 157 19.52 27.55 9.40
N VAL A 158 20.42 28.24 8.72
CA VAL A 158 20.17 28.89 7.44
C VAL A 158 20.66 27.98 6.31
N LEU A 159 19.88 27.88 5.26
CA LEU A 159 20.24 27.23 4.01
C LEU A 159 20.17 28.27 2.88
N HIS A 160 21.16 28.23 2.00
CA HIS A 160 21.15 29.07 0.79
C HIS A 160 20.34 28.31 -0.29
N TYR A 161 19.24 28.92 -0.70
CA TYR A 161 18.32 28.36 -1.66
C TYR A 161 18.75 28.69 -3.10
N SER A 162 18.35 27.84 -4.06
CA SER A 162 18.77 27.94 -5.48
C SER A 162 18.50 29.29 -6.15
N ASN A 163 17.53 30.05 -5.67
CA ASN A 163 17.19 31.39 -6.17
C ASN A 163 18.05 32.51 -5.57
N GLY A 164 19.08 32.17 -4.80
CA GLY A 164 19.99 33.14 -4.13
C GLY A 164 19.44 33.74 -2.84
N LYS A 165 18.30 33.24 -2.32
CA LYS A 165 17.75 33.69 -1.05
C LYS A 165 18.12 32.72 0.08
N ASP A 166 18.23 33.28 1.26
CA ASP A 166 18.44 32.52 2.47
C ASP A 166 17.10 32.06 3.05
N ILE A 167 17.02 30.80 3.44
CA ILE A 167 15.86 30.21 4.10
C ILE A 167 16.28 29.68 5.46
N THR A 168 15.45 29.91 6.46
CA THR A 168 15.69 29.42 7.82
C THR A 168 14.82 28.20 8.10
N VAL A 169 15.42 27.14 8.58
CA VAL A 169 14.68 25.92 8.99
C VAL A 169 13.84 26.23 10.22
N SER A 170 12.52 26.32 10.05
CA SER A 170 11.58 26.60 11.14
C SER A 170 11.05 25.35 11.82
N GLY A 171 11.00 24.23 11.11
CA GLY A 171 10.50 22.99 11.67
C GLY A 171 10.82 21.76 10.83
N ILE A 172 10.59 20.61 11.46
CA ILE A 172 10.69 19.28 10.85
C ILE A 172 9.31 18.64 10.88
N ILE A 173 8.91 18.07 9.75
CA ILE A 173 7.64 17.35 9.61
C ILE A 173 7.87 15.87 9.38
N ALA A 174 7.03 15.06 10.02
CA ALA A 174 6.98 13.63 9.78
C ALA A 174 6.30 13.33 8.44
N GLU A 175 6.81 12.35 7.72
CA GLU A 175 6.10 11.83 6.56
C GLU A 175 4.80 11.14 7.01
N PRO A 176 3.71 11.25 6.24
CA PRO A 176 2.48 10.53 6.52
C PRO A 176 2.70 9.02 6.48
N THR A 177 1.91 8.28 7.24
CA THR A 177 1.96 6.80 7.24
C THR A 177 1.42 6.18 5.96
N CYS A 178 0.62 6.92 5.20
CA CYS A 178 0.13 6.54 3.86
C CYS A 178 1.09 7.04 2.78
N LYS A 179 1.00 6.45 1.59
CA LYS A 179 1.66 6.98 0.39
C LYS A 179 1.02 8.31 0.01
N THR A 180 1.83 9.26 -0.43
CA THR A 180 1.37 10.55 -0.94
C THR A 180 1.63 10.66 -2.44
N MET A 181 0.71 11.29 -3.16
CA MET A 181 0.89 11.64 -4.56
C MET A 181 1.92 12.77 -4.70
N ILE A 182 1.88 13.73 -3.78
CA ILE A 182 2.80 14.87 -3.73
C ILE A 182 4.02 14.48 -2.87
N GLN A 183 5.19 14.39 -3.50
CA GLN A 183 6.43 14.07 -2.82
C GLN A 183 7.35 15.29 -2.78
N PHE A 184 7.90 15.58 -1.61
CA PHE A 184 8.82 16.68 -1.40
C PHE A 184 9.81 16.39 -0.27
N ASP A 185 10.91 17.13 -0.26
CA ASP A 185 11.93 17.07 0.78
C ASP A 185 11.87 18.34 1.66
N ILE A 186 11.50 19.47 1.05
CA ILE A 186 11.40 20.77 1.70
C ILE A 186 10.12 21.49 1.27
N VAL A 187 9.53 22.23 2.21
CA VAL A 187 8.39 23.11 1.92
C VAL A 187 8.81 24.55 2.20
N VAL A 188 8.55 25.44 1.24
CA VAL A 188 8.77 26.88 1.35
C VAL A 188 7.49 27.65 1.07
N SER A 189 7.40 28.86 1.58
CA SER A 189 6.23 29.72 1.35
C SER A 189 6.15 30.18 -0.11
N ASN A 190 4.93 30.24 -0.66
CA ASN A 190 4.65 30.84 -1.96
C ASN A 190 4.99 32.34 -2.05
N THR A 191 5.19 33.01 -0.91
CA THR A 191 5.61 34.41 -0.83
C THR A 191 7.12 34.62 -0.90
N LEU A 192 7.92 33.52 -0.89
CA LEU A 192 9.38 33.61 -0.91
C LEU A 192 9.94 34.21 -2.21
N SER A 193 9.24 34.22 -3.31
CA SER A 193 9.50 34.98 -4.54
C SER A 193 9.12 34.29 -5.83
N SER A 194 9.27 35.02 -6.91
CA SER A 194 9.33 34.78 -8.39
C SER A 194 9.38 33.34 -8.92
N PHE A 195 8.60 32.43 -8.32
CA PHE A 195 8.32 31.12 -8.92
C PHE A 195 7.32 31.20 -10.08
N TRP A 196 7.01 32.41 -10.55
CA TRP A 196 6.00 32.73 -11.56
C TRP A 196 6.30 32.14 -12.95
N GLU A 197 7.50 31.62 -13.17
CA GLU A 197 7.84 30.94 -14.42
C GLU A 197 7.28 29.52 -14.54
N ARG A 198 6.74 28.97 -13.45
CA ARG A 198 6.18 27.61 -13.43
C ARG A 198 4.68 27.66 -13.20
N MET A 199 3.95 26.77 -13.92
CA MET A 199 2.51 26.69 -13.75
C MET A 199 2.18 26.01 -12.41
N PRO A 200 1.44 26.70 -11.52
CA PRO A 200 0.97 26.09 -10.29
C PRO A 200 -0.16 25.09 -10.57
N ILE A 201 -0.31 24.13 -9.67
CA ILE A 201 -1.45 23.21 -9.61
C ILE A 201 -2.33 23.61 -8.42
N GLU A 202 -3.62 23.36 -8.52
CA GLU A 202 -4.57 23.77 -7.49
C GLU A 202 -5.46 22.63 -7.03
N PHE A 203 -5.65 22.58 -5.70
CA PHE A 203 -6.64 21.72 -5.06
C PHE A 203 -7.70 22.57 -4.37
N VAL A 204 -8.94 22.14 -4.54
CA VAL A 204 -10.12 22.89 -4.06
C VAL A 204 -10.99 21.95 -3.23
N ARG A 205 -11.43 22.44 -2.07
CA ARG A 205 -12.51 21.83 -1.31
C ARG A 205 -13.76 22.70 -1.46
N PHE A 206 -14.82 22.12 -2.00
CA PHE A 206 -16.09 22.81 -2.14
C PHE A 206 -16.89 22.81 -0.84
N THR A 207 -17.75 23.82 -0.68
CA THR A 207 -18.71 23.87 0.41
C THR A 207 -19.67 22.66 0.35
N PRO A 208 -20.07 22.10 1.52
CA PRO A 208 -20.99 20.98 1.56
C PRO A 208 -22.28 21.27 0.77
N GLY A 209 -22.72 20.29 -0.01
CA GLY A 209 -23.91 20.43 -0.87
C GLY A 209 -23.65 21.03 -2.27
N THR A 210 -22.41 21.43 -2.59
CA THR A 210 -22.07 21.88 -3.95
C THR A 210 -22.12 20.73 -4.94
N SER A 211 -22.87 20.92 -6.03
CA SER A 211 -22.94 19.90 -7.09
C SER A 211 -21.71 19.97 -8.00
N ILE A 212 -20.86 18.95 -7.94
CA ILE A 212 -19.66 18.86 -8.80
C ILE A 212 -20.03 18.80 -10.29
N LYS A 213 -21.14 18.17 -10.63
CA LYS A 213 -21.63 18.18 -12.04
C LYS A 213 -21.86 19.61 -12.53
N LYS A 214 -22.50 20.46 -11.71
CA LYS A 214 -22.70 21.87 -12.04
C LYS A 214 -21.37 22.62 -12.15
N MET A 215 -20.43 22.37 -11.26
CA MET A 215 -19.09 22.98 -11.34
C MET A 215 -18.33 22.56 -12.60
N ASN A 216 -18.41 21.30 -12.98
CA ASN A 216 -17.79 20.80 -14.21
C ASN A 216 -18.49 21.35 -15.47
N GLU A 217 -19.81 21.57 -15.45
CA GLU A 217 -20.52 22.23 -16.56
C GLU A 217 -20.09 23.69 -16.71
N LEU A 218 -19.96 24.42 -15.61
CA LEU A 218 -19.43 25.77 -15.62
C LEU A 218 -17.97 25.80 -16.14
N GLY A 219 -17.13 24.87 -15.71
CA GLY A 219 -15.75 24.75 -16.18
C GLY A 219 -15.62 24.49 -17.68
N LYS A 220 -16.54 23.71 -18.28
CA LYS A 220 -16.59 23.46 -19.74
C LYS A 220 -16.90 24.72 -20.55
N GLN A 221 -17.53 25.71 -19.97
CA GLN A 221 -17.87 26.99 -20.64
C GLN A 221 -16.76 28.03 -20.47
N ALA A 222 -15.70 27.72 -19.69
CA ALA A 222 -14.57 28.62 -19.49
C ALA A 222 -13.82 28.83 -20.83
N ARG A 223 -13.48 30.07 -21.12
CA ARG A 223 -12.63 30.44 -22.25
C ARG A 223 -11.42 31.18 -21.72
N TRP A 224 -10.26 30.70 -22.07
CA TRP A 224 -9.04 31.37 -21.69
C TRP A 224 -8.34 31.98 -22.92
N VAL A 225 -8.00 33.24 -22.83
CA VAL A 225 -7.23 33.96 -23.86
C VAL A 225 -5.93 34.39 -23.22
N ASN A 226 -4.79 33.87 -23.69
CA ASN A 226 -3.51 34.38 -23.21
C ASN A 226 -3.28 35.80 -23.77
N PRO A 227 -3.21 36.83 -22.91
CA PRO A 227 -3.06 38.21 -23.35
C PRO A 227 -1.72 38.45 -24.11
N ASN A 228 -0.74 37.58 -23.97
CA ASN A 228 0.55 37.66 -24.63
C ASN A 228 0.57 37.03 -26.04
N TRP A 229 -0.49 36.27 -26.40
CA TRP A 229 -0.60 35.60 -27.70
C TRP A 229 -1.47 36.40 -28.65
N LYS A 230 -0.90 37.45 -29.24
CA LYS A 230 -1.63 38.42 -30.08
C LYS A 230 -2.28 37.87 -31.36
N ASN A 231 -1.95 36.63 -31.81
CA ASN A 231 -2.41 36.10 -33.12
C ASN A 231 -2.85 34.64 -33.08
N ILE A 232 -3.18 34.06 -31.95
CA ILE A 232 -3.67 32.68 -31.86
C ILE A 232 -5.15 32.74 -31.57
N ASP A 233 -5.96 32.06 -32.37
CA ASP A 233 -7.38 31.84 -32.10
C ASP A 233 -7.56 31.41 -30.65
N ALA A 234 -8.51 32.07 -29.98
CA ALA A 234 -8.83 31.77 -28.58
C ALA A 234 -9.08 30.27 -28.43
N ARG A 235 -8.06 29.52 -28.10
CA ARG A 235 -8.19 28.08 -27.84
C ARG A 235 -9.12 27.90 -26.68
N GLN A 236 -10.07 27.01 -26.84
CA GLN A 236 -11.06 26.75 -25.83
C GLN A 236 -10.42 25.85 -24.77
N TYR A 237 -10.07 26.44 -23.64
CA TYR A 237 -9.69 25.69 -22.44
C TYR A 237 -10.93 25.34 -21.68
N THR A 238 -11.08 24.08 -21.33
CA THR A 238 -12.11 23.64 -20.40
C THR A 238 -11.49 23.24 -19.10
N PHE A 239 -12.22 23.48 -18.01
CA PHE A 239 -11.79 23.06 -16.68
C PHE A 239 -12.75 22.00 -16.14
N SER A 240 -12.21 21.07 -15.39
CA SER A 240 -12.98 20.08 -14.66
C SER A 240 -12.38 19.86 -13.28
N PHE A 241 -13.19 19.39 -12.36
CA PHE A 241 -12.80 19.07 -11.00
C PHE A 241 -12.81 17.56 -10.82
N MET A 242 -11.67 17.00 -10.49
CA MET A 242 -11.50 15.56 -10.30
C MET A 242 -11.20 15.28 -8.83
N PRO A 243 -11.90 14.31 -8.19
CA PRO A 243 -11.59 13.92 -6.83
C PRO A 243 -10.11 13.51 -6.71
N ILE A 244 -9.43 13.92 -5.65
CA ILE A 244 -8.02 13.58 -5.42
C ILE A 244 -7.78 12.08 -5.44
N ALA A 245 -8.77 11.29 -5.00
CA ALA A 245 -8.73 9.84 -5.02
C ALA A 245 -8.61 9.25 -6.43
N ASP A 246 -9.13 9.95 -7.45
CA ASP A 246 -9.13 9.52 -8.85
C ASP A 246 -7.92 10.03 -9.61
N ILE A 247 -7.40 11.22 -9.26
CA ILE A 247 -6.22 11.82 -9.92
C ILE A 247 -5.03 10.86 -9.90
N TYR A 248 -4.82 10.17 -8.78
CA TYR A 248 -3.73 9.20 -8.64
C TYR A 248 -3.75 8.10 -9.71
N TRP A 249 -4.92 7.75 -10.21
CA TRP A 249 -5.12 6.64 -11.15
C TRP A 249 -5.19 7.09 -12.62
N GLU A 250 -5.07 8.40 -12.89
CA GLU A 250 -5.23 9.00 -14.21
C GLU A 250 -3.92 9.63 -14.72
N PRO A 251 -2.89 8.83 -15.05
CA PRO A 251 -1.57 9.34 -15.41
C PRO A 251 -1.55 10.19 -16.69
N ALA A 252 -2.57 10.08 -17.54
CA ALA A 252 -2.65 10.84 -18.78
C ALA A 252 -2.77 12.37 -18.57
N TYR A 253 -3.20 12.81 -17.40
CA TYR A 253 -3.37 14.24 -17.09
C TYR A 253 -2.08 15.01 -16.87
N VAL A 254 -0.94 14.33 -16.89
CA VAL A 254 0.33 14.90 -16.42
C VAL A 254 1.33 15.14 -17.52
N GLN A 255 1.25 14.39 -18.60
CA GLN A 255 2.35 14.35 -19.59
C GLN A 255 2.50 15.65 -20.37
N ASP A 256 1.44 16.44 -20.56
CA ASP A 256 1.47 17.58 -21.48
C ASP A 256 1.32 18.98 -20.85
N ALA A 257 0.97 19.10 -19.57
CA ALA A 257 0.71 20.41 -18.96
C ALA A 257 1.91 21.06 -18.27
N GLY A 258 3.13 20.57 -18.50
CA GLY A 258 4.32 21.12 -17.82
C GLY A 258 4.34 20.91 -16.31
N CYS A 259 3.45 20.05 -15.79
CA CYS A 259 3.50 19.61 -14.40
C CYS A 259 4.75 18.75 -14.18
N PRO A 260 5.55 19.10 -13.19
CA PRO A 260 6.77 18.35 -12.92
C PRO A 260 6.47 16.92 -12.50
N ALA A 261 7.38 16.00 -12.83
CA ALA A 261 7.34 14.58 -12.48
C ALA A 261 7.31 14.29 -10.95
N MET A 262 7.11 15.30 -10.13
CA MET A 262 7.00 15.17 -8.66
C MET A 262 5.66 14.59 -8.18
N LEU A 263 4.67 14.51 -9.05
CA LEU A 263 3.44 13.78 -8.73
C LEU A 263 3.65 12.30 -9.07
N THR A 264 3.43 11.44 -8.09
CA THR A 264 3.45 10.00 -8.30
C THR A 264 2.08 9.50 -8.68
N TYR A 265 2.03 8.62 -9.69
CA TYR A 265 0.77 8.04 -10.21
C TYR A 265 0.77 6.54 -10.08
N GLY A 266 -0.40 5.99 -9.84
CA GLY A 266 -0.65 4.56 -9.82
C GLY A 266 -1.14 4.07 -11.19
N LYS A 267 -1.00 2.77 -11.42
CA LYS A 267 -1.59 2.08 -12.57
C LYS A 267 -2.56 1.04 -12.07
N ARG A 268 -3.86 1.22 -12.28
CA ARG A 268 -4.92 0.27 -11.88
C ARG A 268 -4.63 -1.15 -12.39
N SER A 269 -4.08 -1.28 -13.62
CA SER A 269 -3.70 -2.57 -14.19
C SER A 269 -2.66 -3.32 -13.34
N HIS A 270 -1.70 -2.62 -12.76
CA HIS A 270 -0.72 -3.25 -11.87
C HIS A 270 -1.38 -3.82 -10.61
N ILE A 271 -2.35 -3.12 -10.04
CA ILE A 271 -3.08 -3.60 -8.86
C ILE A 271 -3.89 -4.86 -9.19
N TYR A 272 -4.56 -4.91 -10.34
CA TYR A 272 -5.28 -6.11 -10.78
C TYR A 272 -4.33 -7.29 -10.99
N ILE A 273 -3.20 -7.09 -11.69
CA ILE A 273 -2.19 -8.12 -11.90
C ILE A 273 -1.65 -8.64 -10.57
N LEU A 274 -1.24 -7.74 -9.68
CA LEU A 274 -0.71 -8.13 -8.36
C LEU A 274 -1.76 -8.85 -7.50
N SER A 275 -3.02 -8.42 -7.58
CA SER A 275 -4.12 -9.10 -6.88
C SER A 275 -4.34 -10.51 -7.42
N CYS A 276 -4.28 -10.71 -8.75
CA CYS A 276 -4.36 -12.05 -9.35
C CYS A 276 -3.17 -12.92 -8.93
N VAL A 277 -1.96 -12.39 -8.95
CA VAL A 277 -0.75 -13.11 -8.50
C VAL A 277 -0.87 -13.50 -7.02
N CYS A 278 -1.32 -12.58 -6.17
CA CYS A 278 -1.54 -12.83 -4.75
C CYS A 278 -2.56 -13.96 -4.54
N LEU A 279 -3.68 -13.92 -5.28
CA LEU A 279 -4.71 -14.96 -5.22
C LEU A 279 -4.16 -16.32 -5.65
N LEU A 280 -3.41 -16.39 -6.75
CA LEU A 280 -2.80 -17.64 -7.24
C LEU A 280 -1.79 -18.21 -6.25
N LEU A 281 -0.94 -17.35 -5.65
CA LEU A 281 0.00 -17.77 -4.61
C LEU A 281 -0.72 -18.30 -3.37
N LEU A 282 -1.79 -17.66 -2.96
CA LEU A 282 -2.60 -18.12 -1.83
C LEU A 282 -3.26 -19.47 -2.13
N LEU A 283 -3.87 -19.62 -3.30
CA LEU A 283 -4.50 -20.87 -3.72
C LEU A 283 -3.50 -22.03 -3.81
N THR A 284 -2.34 -21.79 -4.43
CA THR A 284 -1.28 -22.83 -4.51
C THR A 284 -0.76 -23.21 -3.12
N GLY A 285 -0.57 -22.23 -2.23
CA GLY A 285 -0.20 -22.47 -0.84
C GLY A 285 -1.23 -23.29 -0.07
N ILE A 286 -2.51 -22.98 -0.21
CA ILE A 286 -3.62 -23.71 0.40
C ILE A 286 -3.69 -25.15 -0.13
N ILE A 287 -3.63 -25.34 -1.44
CA ILE A 287 -3.68 -26.67 -2.08
C ILE A 287 -2.49 -27.53 -1.60
N ASN A 288 -1.30 -26.96 -1.62
CA ASN A 288 -0.10 -27.64 -1.13
C ASN A 288 -0.25 -28.03 0.35
N PHE A 289 -0.72 -27.10 1.18
CA PHE A 289 -0.97 -27.36 2.60
C PHE A 289 -1.98 -28.49 2.82
N ILE A 290 -3.11 -28.46 2.11
CA ILE A 290 -4.15 -29.50 2.21
C ILE A 290 -3.59 -30.85 1.77
N ASN A 291 -2.87 -30.92 0.66
CA ASN A 291 -2.28 -32.17 0.16
C ASN A 291 -1.32 -32.78 1.17
N LEU A 292 -0.40 -31.99 1.71
CA LEU A 292 0.55 -32.48 2.72
C LEU A 292 -0.14 -32.83 4.03
N TYR A 293 -1.14 -32.05 4.47
CA TYR A 293 -1.95 -32.37 5.64
C TYR A 293 -2.66 -33.72 5.48
N LEU A 294 -3.24 -34.00 4.31
CA LEU A 294 -3.92 -35.27 4.01
C LEU A 294 -2.96 -36.48 4.07
N ILE A 295 -1.76 -36.35 3.52
CA ILE A 295 -0.73 -37.39 3.60
C ILE A 295 -0.39 -37.69 5.06
N GLY A 296 -0.22 -36.66 5.87
CA GLY A 296 0.04 -36.77 7.30
C GLY A 296 -1.12 -37.46 8.06
N THR A 297 -2.36 -37.17 7.67
CA THR A 297 -3.56 -37.67 8.33
C THR A 297 -3.98 -39.06 7.85
N GLN A 298 -3.51 -39.57 6.69
CA GLN A 298 -3.76 -40.95 6.25
C GLN A 298 -3.30 -41.97 7.31
N ARG A 299 -2.19 -41.69 7.99
CA ARG A 299 -1.71 -42.52 9.10
C ARG A 299 -2.67 -42.54 10.31
N ARG A 300 -3.56 -41.53 10.42
CA ARG A 300 -4.57 -41.37 11.47
C ARG A 300 -5.97 -41.89 11.09
N GLY A 301 -6.14 -42.39 9.85
CA GLY A 301 -7.41 -42.94 9.43
C GLY A 301 -7.96 -43.97 10.43
N LYS A 302 -7.06 -44.80 11.01
CA LYS A 302 -7.43 -45.77 12.08
C LYS A 302 -7.91 -45.04 13.34
N GLU A 303 -7.29 -43.97 13.78
CA GLU A 303 -7.69 -43.19 14.96
C GLU A 303 -9.06 -42.56 14.76
N TYR A 304 -9.30 -41.96 13.60
CA TYR A 304 -10.58 -41.34 13.25
C TYR A 304 -11.69 -42.40 13.08
N GLY A 305 -11.38 -43.53 12.44
CA GLY A 305 -12.30 -44.68 12.31
C GLY A 305 -12.71 -45.24 13.66
N LEU A 306 -11.75 -45.47 14.57
CA LEU A 306 -12.01 -45.91 15.94
C LEU A 306 -12.87 -44.92 16.72
N LYS A 307 -12.51 -43.65 16.70
CA LYS A 307 -13.29 -42.59 17.36
C LYS A 307 -14.74 -42.56 16.85
N LYS A 308 -14.96 -42.81 15.56
CA LYS A 308 -16.30 -42.89 14.95
C LYS A 308 -17.07 -44.09 15.47
N MET A 309 -16.42 -45.26 15.57
CA MET A 309 -17.06 -46.45 16.15
C MET A 309 -17.47 -46.23 17.62
N PHE A 310 -16.73 -45.42 18.37
CA PHE A 310 -17.08 -45.01 19.74
C PHE A 310 -18.04 -43.80 19.80
N GLY A 311 -18.67 -43.42 18.68
CA GLY A 311 -19.77 -42.43 18.65
C GLY A 311 -19.32 -40.96 18.75
N ILE A 312 -18.12 -40.59 18.31
CA ILE A 312 -17.69 -39.17 18.30
C ILE A 312 -18.63 -38.36 17.39
N LYS A 313 -19.13 -37.24 17.87
CA LYS A 313 -19.94 -36.32 17.07
C LYS A 313 -19.08 -35.63 16.01
N GLY A 314 -19.65 -35.43 14.81
CA GLY A 314 -18.96 -34.71 13.70
C GLY A 314 -18.41 -33.34 14.07
N THR A 315 -19.15 -32.60 14.91
CA THR A 315 -18.70 -31.28 15.44
C THR A 315 -17.40 -31.38 16.24
N THR A 316 -17.25 -32.43 17.06
CA THR A 316 -16.03 -32.67 17.84
C THR A 316 -14.84 -32.99 16.93
N LEU A 317 -15.09 -33.78 15.87
CA LEU A 317 -14.09 -34.09 14.85
C LEU A 317 -13.66 -32.82 14.09
N PHE A 318 -14.62 -31.98 13.67
CA PHE A 318 -14.33 -30.70 13.02
C PHE A 318 -13.49 -29.78 13.90
N LEU A 319 -13.89 -29.58 15.16
CA LEU A 319 -13.15 -28.76 16.10
C LEU A 319 -11.73 -29.28 16.36
N GLN A 320 -11.53 -30.59 16.36
CA GLN A 320 -10.21 -31.16 16.49
C GLN A 320 -9.35 -30.81 15.28
N ILE A 321 -9.85 -31.01 14.04
CA ILE A 321 -9.14 -30.68 12.78
C ILE A 321 -8.86 -29.18 12.72
N LEU A 322 -9.85 -28.35 13.05
CA LEU A 322 -9.72 -26.89 13.08
C LEU A 322 -8.64 -26.42 14.06
N THR A 323 -8.58 -27.01 15.26
CA THR A 323 -7.56 -26.67 16.25
C THR A 323 -6.15 -27.05 15.78
N GLU A 324 -6.01 -28.22 15.15
CA GLU A 324 -4.74 -28.68 14.57
C GLU A 324 -4.27 -27.76 13.45
N ASN A 325 -5.15 -27.42 12.51
CA ASN A 325 -4.86 -26.50 11.42
C ASN A 325 -4.60 -25.08 11.94
N GLY A 326 -5.35 -24.62 12.93
CA GLY A 326 -5.14 -23.31 13.56
C GLY A 326 -3.75 -23.15 14.16
N LEU A 327 -3.24 -24.21 14.81
CA LEU A 327 -1.87 -24.21 15.33
C LEU A 327 -0.83 -24.19 14.20
N LEU A 328 -1.02 -25.00 13.15
CA LEU A 328 -0.10 -25.03 12.01
C LEU A 328 -0.05 -23.70 11.28
N VAL A 329 -1.22 -23.12 10.99
CA VAL A 329 -1.32 -21.79 10.35
C VAL A 329 -0.73 -20.72 11.25
N GLY A 330 -0.96 -20.77 12.57
CA GLY A 330 -0.33 -19.83 13.51
C GLY A 330 1.21 -19.90 13.49
N CYS A 331 1.77 -21.11 13.52
CA CYS A 331 3.21 -21.31 13.38
C CYS A 331 3.74 -20.84 12.01
N ALA A 332 2.98 -21.13 10.92
CA ALA A 332 3.35 -20.69 9.58
C ALA A 332 3.33 -19.16 9.46
N LEU A 333 2.34 -18.51 10.10
CA LEU A 333 2.24 -17.05 10.11
C LEU A 333 3.39 -16.40 10.87
N LEU A 334 3.80 -16.97 12.02
CA LEU A 334 4.98 -16.48 12.75
C LEU A 334 6.26 -16.63 11.92
N LEU A 335 6.43 -17.75 11.22
CA LEU A 335 7.54 -17.94 10.30
C LEU A 335 7.47 -17.01 9.10
N ALA A 336 6.27 -16.74 8.57
CA ALA A 336 6.07 -15.79 7.49
C ALA A 336 6.53 -14.38 7.90
N TRP A 337 6.16 -13.94 9.10
CA TRP A 337 6.64 -12.66 9.62
C TRP A 337 8.15 -12.64 9.83
N LEU A 338 8.76 -13.73 10.30
CA LEU A 338 10.22 -13.84 10.38
C LEU A 338 10.88 -13.70 9.00
N LEU A 339 10.31 -14.35 7.96
CA LEU A 339 10.81 -14.22 6.59
C LEU A 339 10.65 -12.78 6.06
N ILE A 340 9.54 -12.12 6.38
CA ILE A 340 9.32 -10.71 6.04
C ILE A 340 10.39 -9.83 6.69
N GLU A 341 10.68 -10.02 7.99
CA GLU A 341 11.73 -9.26 8.69
C GLU A 341 13.11 -9.39 8.05
N ILE A 342 13.46 -10.61 7.64
CA ILE A 342 14.75 -10.86 6.97
C ILE A 342 14.80 -10.18 5.61
N THR A 343 13.68 -10.12 4.89
CA THR A 343 13.60 -9.62 3.52
C THR A 343 13.16 -8.15 3.41
N ILE A 344 12.72 -7.53 4.50
CA ILE A 344 12.15 -6.17 4.46
C ILE A 344 13.16 -5.11 3.99
N ILE A 345 14.42 -5.22 4.40
CA ILE A 345 15.48 -4.26 4.01
C ILE A 345 15.79 -4.33 2.51
N PRO A 346 16.10 -5.50 1.90
CA PRO A 346 16.33 -5.58 0.46
C PRO A 346 15.09 -5.21 -0.36
N VAL A 347 13.88 -5.58 0.10
CA VAL A 347 12.64 -5.25 -0.60
C VAL A 347 12.34 -3.76 -0.51
N SER A 348 12.56 -3.12 0.63
CA SER A 348 12.36 -1.68 0.77
C SER A 348 13.33 -0.86 -0.09
N ARG A 349 14.57 -1.33 -0.26
CA ARG A 349 15.53 -0.72 -1.19
C ARG A 349 15.12 -0.88 -2.65
N LEU A 350 14.62 -2.05 -3.03
CA LEU A 350 14.16 -2.33 -4.40
C LEU A 350 12.92 -1.50 -4.77
N LEU A 351 12.02 -1.31 -3.83
CA LEU A 351 10.78 -0.55 -4.01
C LEU A 351 10.91 0.93 -3.67
N GLU A 352 12.11 1.36 -3.24
CA GLU A 352 12.41 2.73 -2.79
C GLU A 352 11.44 3.23 -1.70
N TYR A 353 11.05 2.30 -0.81
CA TYR A 353 10.05 2.60 0.21
C TYR A 353 10.31 1.89 1.55
N PRO A 354 10.33 2.63 2.66
CA PRO A 354 10.40 2.04 3.99
C PRO A 354 9.03 1.43 4.37
N PHE A 355 8.97 0.12 4.54
CA PHE A 355 7.78 -0.54 5.07
C PHE A 355 7.66 -0.29 6.57
N THR A 356 6.64 0.45 6.96
CA THR A 356 6.27 0.65 8.37
C THR A 356 5.16 -0.32 8.78
N TYR A 357 5.11 -0.70 10.06
CA TYR A 357 4.03 -1.49 10.61
C TYR A 357 2.79 -0.63 10.83
N THR A 358 1.64 -1.15 10.41
CA THR A 358 0.37 -0.47 10.51
C THR A 358 -0.69 -1.36 11.18
N SER A 359 -1.81 -0.79 11.59
CA SER A 359 -2.96 -1.56 12.08
C SER A 359 -3.50 -2.56 11.05
N PHE A 360 -3.28 -2.27 9.74
CA PHE A 360 -3.62 -3.19 8.66
C PHE A 360 -2.90 -4.54 8.79
N ASP A 361 -1.62 -4.55 9.14
CA ASP A 361 -0.81 -5.77 9.29
C ASP A 361 -1.37 -6.68 10.39
N PHE A 362 -1.84 -6.08 11.48
CA PHE A 362 -2.49 -6.83 12.56
C PHE A 362 -3.80 -7.45 12.10
N TRP A 363 -4.69 -6.67 11.49
CA TRP A 363 -6.00 -7.16 11.04
C TRP A 363 -5.87 -8.17 9.89
N LEU A 364 -4.92 -7.99 8.99
CA LEU A 364 -4.60 -8.95 7.93
C LEU A 364 -4.16 -10.30 8.54
N SER A 365 -3.24 -10.26 9.50
CA SER A 365 -2.73 -11.46 10.17
C SER A 365 -3.82 -12.17 10.96
N ALA A 366 -4.63 -11.43 11.69
CA ALA A 366 -5.77 -11.98 12.43
C ALA A 366 -6.80 -12.63 11.48
N GLY A 367 -7.11 -11.97 10.36
CA GLY A 367 -7.99 -12.51 9.32
C GLY A 367 -7.46 -13.81 8.72
N ILE A 368 -6.18 -13.86 8.36
CA ILE A 368 -5.53 -15.07 7.85
C ILE A 368 -5.60 -16.20 8.90
N TRP A 369 -5.29 -15.91 10.16
CA TRP A 369 -5.31 -16.90 11.24
C TRP A 369 -6.69 -17.47 11.54
N VAL A 370 -7.76 -16.74 11.28
CA VAL A 370 -9.14 -17.21 11.47
C VAL A 370 -9.67 -17.91 10.22
N ILE A 371 -9.52 -17.28 9.05
CA ILE A 371 -10.14 -17.75 7.81
C ILE A 371 -9.42 -18.98 7.24
N LEU A 372 -8.09 -18.96 7.23
CA LEU A 372 -7.31 -20.01 6.59
C LEU A 372 -7.47 -21.38 7.26
N PRO A 373 -7.46 -21.54 8.60
CA PRO A 373 -7.74 -22.81 9.24
C PRO A 373 -9.14 -23.36 8.94
N ILE A 374 -10.14 -22.48 8.84
CA ILE A 374 -11.52 -22.89 8.48
C ILE A 374 -11.53 -23.49 7.08
N LEU A 375 -10.99 -22.77 6.09
CA LEU A 375 -10.94 -23.22 4.70
C LEU A 375 -10.17 -24.54 4.54
N THR A 376 -9.01 -24.64 5.17
CA THR A 376 -8.17 -25.84 5.08
C THR A 376 -8.72 -27.04 5.85
N SER A 377 -9.65 -26.83 6.80
CA SER A 377 -10.27 -27.90 7.58
C SER A 377 -11.49 -28.53 6.88
N ILE A 378 -12.14 -27.81 5.96
CA ILE A 378 -13.37 -28.28 5.31
C ILE A 378 -13.13 -29.60 4.57
N TYR A 379 -12.15 -29.66 3.69
CA TYR A 379 -11.91 -30.84 2.87
C TYR A 379 -11.50 -32.07 3.69
N PRO A 380 -10.54 -32.01 4.62
CA PRO A 380 -10.24 -33.13 5.51
C PRO A 380 -11.46 -33.58 6.35
N PHE A 381 -12.23 -32.62 6.87
CA PHE A 381 -13.44 -32.93 7.62
C PHE A 381 -14.45 -33.70 6.77
N VAL A 382 -14.78 -33.21 5.58
CA VAL A 382 -15.71 -33.91 4.67
C VAL A 382 -15.19 -35.30 4.36
N LYS A 383 -13.92 -35.45 3.98
CA LYS A 383 -13.31 -36.75 3.68
C LYS A 383 -13.44 -37.74 4.83
N TYR A 384 -13.11 -37.35 6.06
CA TYR A 384 -13.14 -38.29 7.20
C TYR A 384 -14.50 -38.41 7.84
N ASN A 385 -15.37 -37.42 7.77
CA ASN A 385 -16.72 -37.50 8.30
C ASN A 385 -17.62 -38.42 7.50
N TYR A 386 -17.48 -38.43 6.17
CA TYR A 386 -18.33 -39.30 5.29
C TYR A 386 -17.70 -40.67 4.96
N ALA A 387 -16.40 -40.86 5.19
CA ALA A 387 -15.76 -42.14 5.02
C ALA A 387 -16.33 -43.20 6.00
N SER A 388 -16.55 -44.42 5.53
CA SER A 388 -16.95 -45.52 6.44
C SER A 388 -15.81 -45.85 7.41
N PRO A 389 -16.07 -46.24 8.67
CA PRO A 389 -15.03 -46.63 9.61
C PRO A 389 -14.13 -47.77 9.07
N VAL A 390 -14.72 -48.72 8.35
CA VAL A 390 -14.03 -49.87 7.75
C VAL A 390 -13.09 -49.41 6.62
N SER A 391 -13.53 -48.51 5.71
CA SER A 391 -12.68 -47.99 4.64
C SER A 391 -11.50 -47.19 5.20
N SER A 392 -11.73 -46.36 6.20
CA SER A 392 -10.69 -45.56 6.88
C SER A 392 -9.58 -46.43 7.50
N ILE A 393 -9.94 -47.60 8.03
CA ILE A 393 -8.99 -48.55 8.62
C ILE A 393 -8.23 -49.30 7.50
N ARG A 394 -8.93 -49.69 6.42
CA ARG A 394 -8.36 -50.45 5.29
C ARG A 394 -7.35 -49.62 4.51
N ASP A 395 -7.69 -48.37 4.16
CA ASP A 395 -6.82 -47.46 3.44
C ASP A 395 -5.52 -47.14 4.20
N ALA A 396 -5.63 -47.01 5.52
CA ALA A 396 -4.44 -46.81 6.38
C ALA A 396 -3.55 -48.08 6.47
N THR A 397 -4.06 -49.26 6.12
CA THR A 397 -3.29 -50.51 6.11
C THR A 397 -2.63 -50.75 4.75
N GLN A 398 -3.31 -50.38 3.65
CA GLN A 398 -2.75 -50.46 2.29
C GLN A 398 -1.59 -49.47 2.07
N SER A 399 -1.71 -48.25 2.57
CA SER A 399 -0.63 -47.22 2.50
C SER A 399 0.69 -47.69 3.13
N LYS A 400 0.64 -48.48 4.21
CA LYS A 400 1.85 -49.09 4.81
C LYS A 400 2.46 -50.16 3.90
N ARG A 401 1.67 -50.91 3.17
CA ARG A 401 2.15 -51.98 2.28
C ARG A 401 2.87 -51.39 1.06
N THR A 402 2.33 -50.34 0.44
CA THR A 402 2.91 -49.69 -0.74
C THR A 402 4.27 -49.05 -0.44
N VAL A 403 4.43 -48.45 0.73
CA VAL A 403 5.71 -47.87 1.15
C VAL A 403 6.79 -48.94 1.41
N HIS A 404 6.39 -50.10 1.96
CA HIS A 404 7.31 -51.22 2.17
C HIS A 404 7.70 -51.92 0.85
N THR A 405 6.80 -52.02 -0.12
CA THR A 405 7.08 -52.61 -1.44
C THR A 405 8.00 -51.71 -2.27
N LEU A 406 7.80 -50.37 -2.25
CA LEU A 406 8.70 -49.42 -2.91
C LEU A 406 10.11 -49.43 -2.27
N SER A 407 10.20 -49.54 -0.96
CA SER A 407 11.49 -49.65 -0.23
C SER A 407 12.23 -50.99 -0.56
N LEU A 408 11.51 -52.09 -0.74
CA LEU A 408 12.10 -53.38 -1.10
C LEU A 408 12.53 -53.44 -2.57
N ILE A 409 11.84 -52.76 -3.48
CA ILE A 409 12.23 -52.66 -4.89
C ILE A 409 13.55 -51.85 -5.07
N HIS A 410 13.75 -50.82 -4.26
CA HIS A 410 15.00 -50.06 -4.27
C HIS A 410 16.20 -50.78 -3.66
N ILE A 411 15.96 -51.83 -2.82
CA ILE A 411 17.04 -52.64 -2.22
C ILE A 411 17.40 -53.84 -3.12
N SER A 412 16.55 -54.19 -4.09
CA SER A 412 16.74 -55.36 -4.96
C SER A 412 17.29 -55.04 -6.35
N GLU A 413 17.67 -53.83 -6.67
CA GLU A 413 18.42 -53.52 -7.91
C GLU A 413 19.90 -53.83 -7.71
N PRO A 414 20.41 -54.94 -8.31
CA PRO A 414 21.85 -55.18 -8.27
C PRO A 414 22.53 -54.25 -9.26
N THR A 415 23.49 -53.49 -8.73
CA THR A 415 24.50 -52.78 -9.53
C THR A 415 25.07 -53.72 -10.59
N ARG A 416 24.80 -53.42 -11.84
CA ARG A 416 25.56 -53.89 -13.00
C ARG A 416 26.26 -52.71 -13.63
#